data_87ae0c60445310a23432371d2aea3cff
#
_entry.id   87ae0c60445310a23432371d2aea3cff
#
_cell.length_a   1.000
_cell.length_b   1.000
_cell.length_c   1.000
_cell.angle_alpha   90.00
_cell.angle_beta   90.00
_cell.angle_gamma   90.00
#
_symmetry.space_group_name_H-M   'P 1'
#
loop_
_entity.id
_entity.type
_entity.pdbx_description
1 polymer ?
#
loop_
_entity_poly.entity_id
_entity_poly.type
_entity_poly.pdbx_seq_one_letter_code
_entity_poly.pdbx_strand_id
1 'polypeptide(L)'
;MRVDQIIPYAKRIGLDYIAISDHESTHSIPEAVRLGKELGVHAIPAVEANAWHEETQTNVHILCYYPIDTDRLQHSLSKDLKKLSDAVTKSYQSLMDEYPITMDQLYEVSKKVLVYTTHISCRFFP
;
A
#
# COMPACT_ATOMS: atom_id res chain seq x y z
N MET A 1 -3.11 2.67 -9.63
CA MET A 1 -3.65 4.07 -9.80
C MET A 1 -3.39 4.83 -8.51
N ARG A 2 -3.15 6.13 -8.59
CA ARG A 2 -3.02 6.98 -7.40
C ARG A 2 -4.40 7.44 -6.92
N VAL A 3 -4.50 7.92 -5.67
CA VAL A 3 -5.77 8.38 -5.07
C VAL A 3 -6.43 9.48 -5.91
N ASP A 4 -5.61 10.44 -6.41
CA ASP A 4 -6.05 11.53 -7.27
C ASP A 4 -6.61 11.07 -8.64
N GLN A 5 -6.41 9.83 -9.00
CA GLN A 5 -6.96 9.18 -10.20
C GLN A 5 -8.13 8.25 -9.87
N ILE A 6 -8.04 7.52 -8.73
CA ILE A 6 -9.04 6.53 -8.33
C ILE A 6 -10.39 7.19 -8.01
N ILE A 7 -10.40 8.25 -7.20
CA ILE A 7 -11.65 8.90 -6.79
C ILE A 7 -12.39 9.55 -7.97
N PRO A 8 -11.73 10.33 -8.86
CA PRO A 8 -12.40 10.81 -10.09
C PRO A 8 -12.88 9.68 -11.01
N TYR A 9 -12.13 8.57 -11.07
CA TYR A 9 -12.56 7.40 -11.84
C TYR A 9 -13.81 6.76 -11.25
N ALA A 10 -13.87 6.57 -9.92
CA ALA A 10 -15.04 6.06 -9.21
C ALA A 10 -16.29 6.93 -9.50
N LYS A 11 -16.14 8.26 -9.45
CA LYS A 11 -17.21 9.18 -9.83
C LYS A 11 -17.66 8.99 -11.27
N ARG A 12 -16.72 8.88 -12.19
CA ARG A 12 -17.00 8.72 -13.64
C ARG A 12 -17.80 7.45 -13.95
N ILE A 13 -17.54 6.36 -13.23
CA ILE A 13 -18.25 5.09 -13.41
C ILE A 13 -19.51 4.95 -12.55
N GLY A 14 -19.87 5.99 -11.81
CA GLY A 14 -21.12 6.08 -11.06
C GLY A 14 -21.10 5.38 -9.70
N LEU A 15 -19.94 5.23 -9.05
CA LEU A 15 -19.86 4.71 -7.69
C LEU A 15 -20.24 5.80 -6.69
N ASP A 16 -21.13 5.48 -5.77
CA ASP A 16 -21.46 6.32 -4.62
C ASP A 16 -20.49 6.12 -3.45
N TYR A 17 -19.93 4.91 -3.32
CA TYR A 17 -19.02 4.51 -2.24
C TYR A 17 -17.78 3.82 -2.81
N ILE A 18 -16.63 4.09 -2.19
CA ILE A 18 -15.37 3.42 -2.48
C ILE A 18 -14.52 3.33 -1.22
N ALA A 19 -13.84 2.20 -1.01
CA ALA A 19 -12.79 2.08 -0.02
C ALA A 19 -11.44 1.92 -0.73
N ILE A 20 -10.43 2.66 -0.30
CA ILE A 20 -9.04 2.47 -0.72
C ILE A 20 -8.33 1.89 0.49
N SER A 21 -7.88 0.64 0.38
CA SER A 21 -7.21 -0.10 1.43
C SER A 21 -5.77 -0.40 1.03
N ASP A 22 -4.89 0.56 1.26
CA ASP A 22 -3.46 0.36 1.02
C ASP A 22 -2.89 -0.63 2.04
N HIS A 23 -1.96 -1.48 1.58
CA HIS A 23 -1.23 -2.38 2.47
C HIS A 23 -0.35 -1.61 3.44
N GLU A 24 -0.50 -1.91 4.74
CA GLU A 24 0.32 -1.36 5.84
C GLU A 24 0.38 0.18 5.86
N SER A 25 -0.59 0.88 5.23
CA SER A 25 -0.54 2.33 5.10
C SER A 25 -1.89 3.00 5.22
N THR A 26 -1.97 3.99 6.11
CA THR A 26 -3.13 4.88 6.27
C THR A 26 -2.97 6.21 5.53
N HIS A 27 -1.84 6.41 4.83
CA HIS A 27 -1.48 7.71 4.27
C HIS A 27 -2.41 8.22 3.16
N SER A 28 -3.09 7.33 2.45
CA SER A 28 -4.06 7.69 1.40
C SER A 28 -5.40 8.17 1.95
N ILE A 29 -5.73 7.84 3.19
CA ILE A 29 -7.04 8.08 3.79
C ILE A 29 -7.43 9.57 3.77
N PRO A 30 -6.60 10.53 4.25
CA PRO A 30 -6.99 11.94 4.28
C PRO A 30 -7.31 12.49 2.90
N GLU A 31 -6.49 12.16 1.91
CA GLU A 31 -6.66 12.62 0.53
C GLU A 31 -7.88 11.96 -0.13
N ALA A 32 -8.11 10.67 0.08
CA ALA A 32 -9.27 9.96 -0.42
C ALA A 32 -10.58 10.58 0.10
N VAL A 33 -10.64 10.84 1.41
CA VAL A 33 -11.81 11.45 2.05
C VAL A 33 -12.03 12.88 1.55
N ARG A 34 -10.96 13.67 1.40
CA ARG A 34 -11.03 15.04 0.88
C ARG A 34 -11.59 15.06 -0.54
N LEU A 35 -10.98 14.30 -1.45
CA LEU A 35 -11.42 14.20 -2.85
C LEU A 35 -12.83 13.61 -2.98
N GLY A 36 -13.15 12.62 -2.14
CA GLY A 36 -14.48 12.05 -2.10
C GLY A 36 -15.56 13.08 -1.80
N LYS A 37 -15.34 13.95 -0.80
CA LYS A 37 -16.24 15.06 -0.47
C LYS A 37 -16.39 16.05 -1.62
N GLU A 38 -15.29 16.41 -2.27
CA GLU A 38 -15.30 17.36 -3.39
C GLU A 38 -16.06 16.84 -4.61
N LEU A 39 -15.95 15.55 -4.90
CA LEU A 39 -16.52 14.92 -6.08
C LEU A 39 -17.88 14.24 -5.83
N GLY A 40 -18.35 14.23 -4.58
CA GLY A 40 -19.60 13.57 -4.21
C GLY A 40 -19.52 12.05 -4.32
N VAL A 41 -18.40 11.47 -3.90
CA VAL A 41 -18.18 10.02 -3.71
C VAL A 41 -17.83 9.79 -2.26
N HIS A 42 -18.51 8.86 -1.60
CA HIS A 42 -18.20 8.55 -0.20
C HIS A 42 -16.97 7.65 -0.12
N ALA A 43 -15.81 8.25 0.15
CA ALA A 43 -14.58 7.51 0.39
C ALA A 43 -14.55 6.96 1.82
N ILE A 44 -14.60 5.64 1.94
CA ILE A 44 -14.55 4.92 3.22
C ILE A 44 -13.08 4.79 3.65
N PRO A 45 -12.70 5.33 4.82
CA PRO A 45 -11.36 5.13 5.36
C PRO A 45 -11.07 3.65 5.55
N ALA A 46 -10.00 3.15 4.93
CA ALA A 46 -9.63 1.74 5.03
C ALA A 46 -8.12 1.53 4.99
N VAL A 47 -7.68 0.38 5.47
CA VAL A 47 -6.31 -0.10 5.39
C VAL A 47 -6.33 -1.63 5.35
N GLU A 48 -5.39 -2.23 4.64
CA GLU A 48 -5.15 -3.67 4.65
C GLU A 48 -3.90 -3.96 5.46
N ALA A 49 -4.05 -4.71 6.55
CA ALA A 49 -2.96 -5.09 7.44
C ALA A 49 -2.60 -6.57 7.26
N ASN A 50 -1.31 -6.88 7.22
CA ASN A 50 -0.83 -8.25 7.30
C ASN A 50 -0.84 -8.72 8.76
N ALA A 51 -1.32 -9.93 8.98
CA ALA A 51 -1.30 -10.58 10.28
C ALA A 51 -0.86 -12.03 10.15
N TRP A 52 -0.20 -12.52 11.18
CA TRP A 52 0.19 -13.92 11.29
C TRP A 52 -0.81 -14.69 12.12
N HIS A 53 -1.37 -15.74 11.55
CA HIS A 53 -2.27 -16.64 12.28
C HIS A 53 -1.48 -17.83 12.84
N GLU A 54 -1.29 -17.86 14.16
CA GLU A 54 -0.39 -18.80 14.81
C GLU A 54 -0.84 -20.27 14.70
N GLU A 55 -2.13 -20.54 14.81
CA GLU A 55 -2.63 -21.92 14.77
C GLU A 55 -2.43 -22.58 13.40
N THR A 56 -2.67 -21.84 12.32
CA THR A 56 -2.56 -22.36 10.96
C THR A 56 -1.19 -22.10 10.33
N GLN A 57 -0.32 -21.33 11.00
CA GLN A 57 0.99 -20.92 10.49
C GLN A 57 0.89 -20.25 9.10
N THR A 58 -0.12 -19.40 8.93
CA THR A 58 -0.39 -18.71 7.66
C THR A 58 -0.43 -17.21 7.81
N ASN A 59 -0.05 -16.52 6.75
CA ASN A 59 -0.27 -15.08 6.61
C ASN A 59 -1.73 -14.82 6.25
N VAL A 60 -2.36 -13.86 6.89
CA VAL A 60 -3.72 -13.41 6.60
C VAL A 60 -3.74 -11.91 6.40
N HIS A 61 -4.59 -11.44 5.50
CA HIS A 61 -4.82 -10.01 5.30
C HIS A 61 -6.12 -9.61 5.99
N ILE A 62 -6.04 -8.57 6.80
CA ILE A 62 -7.18 -8.03 7.55
C ILE A 62 -7.52 -6.66 6.99
N LEU A 63 -8.74 -6.51 6.47
CA LEU A 63 -9.27 -5.21 6.06
C LEU A 63 -9.88 -4.51 7.28
N CYS A 64 -9.31 -3.36 7.63
CA CYS A 64 -9.80 -2.49 8.68
C CYS A 64 -10.51 -1.30 8.05
N TYR A 65 -11.79 -1.14 8.34
CA TYR A 65 -12.61 -0.01 7.90
C TYR A 65 -12.88 0.94 9.06
N TYR A 66 -12.88 2.24 8.79
CA TYR A 66 -13.11 3.30 9.77
C TYR A 66 -12.18 3.18 10.99
N PRO A 67 -10.85 3.14 10.80
CA PRO A 67 -9.92 3.12 11.92
C PRO A 67 -10.13 4.37 12.79
N ILE A 68 -10.26 4.14 14.11
CA ILE A 68 -10.55 5.22 15.07
C ILE A 68 -9.35 6.17 15.22
N ASP A 69 -8.15 5.60 15.19
CA ASP A 69 -6.89 6.33 15.37
C ASP A 69 -5.90 5.89 14.27
N THR A 70 -5.87 6.67 13.19
CA THR A 70 -5.04 6.39 12.02
C THR A 70 -3.55 6.54 12.31
N ASP A 71 -3.16 7.47 13.19
CA ASP A 71 -1.75 7.72 13.51
C ASP A 71 -1.17 6.59 14.35
N ARG A 72 -1.91 6.15 15.37
CA ARG A 72 -1.52 5.01 16.18
C ARG A 72 -1.46 3.72 15.36
N LEU A 73 -2.43 3.53 14.47
CA LEU A 73 -2.45 2.39 13.56
C LEU A 73 -1.24 2.44 12.63
N GLN A 74 -0.97 3.57 11.99
CA GLN A 74 0.20 3.74 11.12
C GLN A 74 1.51 3.47 11.85
N HIS A 75 1.63 3.93 13.10
CA HIS A 75 2.83 3.65 13.90
C HIS A 75 3.05 2.15 14.11
N SER A 76 1.97 1.39 14.34
CA SER A 76 2.05 -0.08 14.48
C SER A 76 2.42 -0.75 13.16
N LEU A 77 1.76 -0.38 12.07
CA LEU A 77 2.00 -0.92 10.73
C LEU A 77 3.42 -0.62 10.22
N SER A 78 3.97 0.56 10.56
CA SER A 78 5.32 0.96 10.13
C SER A 78 6.43 0.04 10.65
N LYS A 79 6.22 -0.65 11.78
CA LYS A 79 7.19 -1.62 12.31
C LYS A 79 7.28 -2.86 11.43
N ASP A 80 6.17 -3.31 10.90
CA ASP A 80 6.11 -4.48 10.03
C ASP A 80 6.57 -4.15 8.61
N LEU A 81 6.25 -2.95 8.12
CA LEU A 81 6.83 -2.42 6.88
C LEU A 81 8.36 -2.39 6.93
N LYS A 82 8.96 -1.97 8.04
CA LYS A 82 10.41 -1.95 8.17
C LYS A 82 11.01 -3.37 8.06
N LYS A 83 10.43 -4.35 8.75
CA LYS A 83 10.88 -5.75 8.65
C LYS A 83 10.79 -6.28 7.21
N LEU A 84 9.69 -5.97 6.52
CA LEU A 84 9.49 -6.35 5.13
C LEU A 84 10.53 -5.69 4.22
N SER A 85 10.77 -4.39 4.40
CA SER A 85 11.79 -3.64 3.66
C SER A 85 13.19 -4.25 3.84
N ASP A 86 13.57 -4.58 5.07
CA ASP A 86 14.86 -5.19 5.37
C ASP A 86 14.99 -6.57 4.70
N ALA A 87 13.92 -7.37 4.67
CA ALA A 87 13.90 -8.66 4.00
C ALA A 87 14.02 -8.53 2.48
N VAL A 88 13.28 -7.59 1.87
CA VAL A 88 13.33 -7.30 0.43
C VAL A 88 14.72 -6.81 0.03
N THR A 89 15.32 -5.92 0.81
CA THR A 89 16.67 -5.42 0.57
C THR A 89 17.70 -6.55 0.56
N LYS A 90 17.61 -7.47 1.52
CA LYS A 90 18.47 -8.67 1.53
C LYS A 90 18.26 -9.55 0.30
N SER A 91 17.03 -9.74 -0.14
CA SER A 91 16.72 -10.52 -1.34
C SER A 91 17.32 -9.87 -2.59
N TYR A 92 17.24 -8.54 -2.72
CA TYR A 92 17.87 -7.81 -3.82
C TYR A 92 19.40 -7.94 -3.78
N GLN A 93 20.01 -7.88 -2.60
CA GLN A 93 21.45 -8.09 -2.45
C GLN A 93 21.85 -9.49 -2.94
N SER A 94 21.14 -10.52 -2.52
CA SER A 94 21.39 -11.90 -2.98
C SER A 94 21.24 -12.05 -4.49
N LEU A 95 20.27 -11.37 -5.11
CA LEU A 95 20.12 -11.38 -6.57
C LEU A 95 21.30 -10.70 -7.27
N MET A 96 21.79 -9.59 -6.75
CA MET A 96 22.97 -8.89 -7.32
C MET A 96 24.26 -9.68 -7.15
N ASP A 97 24.36 -10.50 -6.10
CA ASP A 97 25.51 -11.39 -5.88
C ASP A 97 25.52 -12.57 -6.88
N GLU A 98 24.34 -13.01 -7.32
CA GLU A 98 24.19 -14.16 -8.23
C GLU A 98 24.13 -13.76 -9.72
N TYR A 99 23.55 -12.58 -10.01
CA TYR A 99 23.30 -12.11 -11.37
C TYR A 99 23.95 -10.73 -11.61
N PRO A 100 24.43 -10.45 -12.83
CA PRO A 100 25.03 -9.16 -13.19
C PRO A 100 23.98 -8.07 -13.36
N ILE A 101 23.22 -7.79 -12.31
CA ILE A 101 22.18 -6.75 -12.25
C ILE A 101 22.55 -5.69 -11.22
N THR A 102 22.10 -4.46 -11.45
CA THR A 102 22.34 -3.34 -10.54
C THR A 102 21.05 -2.88 -9.86
N MET A 103 21.17 -2.16 -8.73
CA MET A 103 20.03 -1.53 -8.05
C MET A 103 19.27 -0.59 -8.98
N ASP A 104 19.96 0.17 -9.84
CA ASP A 104 19.31 1.08 -10.80
C ASP A 104 18.43 0.31 -11.78
N GLN A 105 18.89 -0.83 -12.28
CA GLN A 105 18.08 -1.68 -13.15
C GLN A 105 16.85 -2.22 -12.43
N LEU A 106 16.99 -2.69 -11.19
CA LEU A 106 15.87 -3.14 -10.37
C LEU A 106 14.88 -2.01 -10.12
N TYR A 107 15.37 -0.81 -9.83
CA TYR A 107 14.54 0.37 -9.63
C TYR A 107 13.76 0.77 -10.88
N GLU A 108 14.41 0.77 -12.07
CA GLU A 108 13.72 1.06 -13.34
C GLU A 108 12.63 0.02 -13.68
N VAL A 109 12.88 -1.25 -13.37
CA VAL A 109 11.86 -2.31 -13.53
C VAL A 109 10.72 -2.10 -12.54
N SER A 110 11.01 -1.78 -11.28
CA SER A 110 9.98 -1.56 -10.25
C SER A 110 9.04 -0.40 -10.62
N LYS A 111 9.55 0.68 -11.18
CA LYS A 111 8.71 1.79 -11.71
C LYS A 111 7.70 1.32 -12.76
N LYS A 112 8.09 0.38 -13.61
CA LYS A 112 7.22 -0.17 -14.67
C LYS A 112 6.20 -1.17 -14.13
N VAL A 113 6.59 -1.98 -13.16
CA VAL A 113 5.73 -3.00 -12.53
C VAL A 113 4.68 -2.37 -11.62
N LEU A 114 4.97 -1.23 -11.01
CA LEU A 114 4.03 -0.47 -10.16
C LEU A 114 2.74 -0.03 -10.87
N VAL A 115 2.71 -0.06 -12.19
CA VAL A 115 1.47 0.16 -12.94
C VAL A 115 0.47 -1.00 -12.75
N TYR A 116 0.94 -2.17 -12.33
CA TYR A 116 0.12 -3.39 -12.24
C TYR A 116 -0.03 -3.96 -10.82
N THR A 117 0.85 -3.60 -9.89
CA THR A 117 0.76 -4.06 -8.50
C THR A 117 0.76 -2.86 -7.57
N THR A 118 -0.41 -2.41 -7.19
CA THR A 118 -0.62 -1.26 -6.29
C THR A 118 -0.10 -1.48 -4.86
N HIS A 119 0.66 -2.53 -4.59
CA HIS A 119 0.90 -2.98 -3.22
C HIS A 119 2.35 -3.05 -2.75
N ILE A 120 3.31 -2.79 -3.62
CA ILE A 120 4.67 -2.53 -3.15
C ILE A 120 4.94 -1.06 -3.43
N SER A 121 4.43 -0.21 -2.55
CA SER A 121 4.69 1.21 -2.68
C SER A 121 6.19 1.44 -2.59
N CYS A 122 6.78 1.95 -3.66
CA CYS A 122 8.18 2.35 -3.73
C CYS A 122 8.48 3.56 -2.84
N ARG A 123 8.02 3.54 -1.60
CA ARG A 123 8.46 4.46 -0.55
C ARG A 123 9.69 3.94 0.20
N PHE A 124 10.32 2.88 -0.29
CA PHE A 124 11.53 2.32 0.31
C PHE A 124 12.83 2.98 -0.17
N PHE A 125 12.75 3.98 -1.05
CA PHE A 125 13.92 4.72 -1.49
C PHE A 125 13.77 6.20 -1.12
N PRO A 126 14.80 6.77 -0.45
CA PRO A 126 14.80 8.20 -0.10
C PRO A 126 14.78 9.10 -1.32
#